data_4bd6da41a71fb7497fac02c3c292e8f6
#
_entry.id   4bd6da41a71fb7497fac02c3c292e8f6
#
_cell.length_a   1.000
_cell.length_b   1.000
_cell.length_c   1.000
_cell.angle_alpha   90.00
_cell.angle_beta   90.00
_cell.angle_gamma   90.00
#
_symmetry.space_group_name_H-M   'P 1'
#
loop_
_entity.id
_entity.type
_entity.pdbx_description
1 polymer ?
#
loop_
_entity_poly.entity_id
_entity_poly.type
_entity_poly.pdbx_seq_one_letter_code
_entity_poly.pdbx_strand_id
1 'polypeptide(L)'
;ICFQSLILDMAGNVGTQSLAVTIRVLMDENLTASDKLKLTVKEMKVGFSNGILLGVMAVIFVALYIFLIKGNDIAYSFIVSGCVGFSLLASMVISSLIGTLVPMFFNKMKIDPAVASGPLITTINDLVAVVTYYCMVWLLLINMLHLT
;
A
#
# COMPACT_ATOMS: atom_id res chain seq x y z
N ILE A 1 -13.91 -3.68 8.70
CA ILE A 1 -13.76 -2.32 9.25
C ILE A 1 -12.62 -2.26 10.28
N CYS A 2 -12.53 -3.21 11.24
CA CYS A 2 -11.52 -3.18 12.32
C CYS A 2 -10.05 -3.04 11.84
N PHE A 3 -9.69 -3.64 10.70
CA PHE A 3 -8.30 -3.67 10.21
C PHE A 3 -8.02 -2.63 9.12
N GLN A 4 -8.98 -1.80 8.79
CA GLN A 4 -8.84 -0.76 7.77
C GLN A 4 -7.74 0.25 8.13
N SER A 5 -7.72 0.70 9.39
CA SER A 5 -6.72 1.67 9.86
C SER A 5 -5.29 1.16 9.72
N LEU A 6 -5.06 -0.15 9.97
CA LEU A 6 -3.75 -0.77 9.78
C LEU A 6 -3.28 -0.67 8.31
N ILE A 7 -4.20 -0.93 7.37
CA ILE A 7 -3.88 -0.89 5.95
C ILE A 7 -3.60 0.53 5.49
N LEU A 8 -4.41 1.51 5.94
CA LEU A 8 -4.21 2.92 5.61
C LEU A 8 -2.86 3.44 6.12
N ASP A 9 -2.56 3.21 7.39
CA ASP A 9 -1.33 3.67 8.01
C ASP A 9 -0.08 3.10 7.31
N MET A 10 -0.06 1.79 7.08
CA MET A 10 1.07 1.14 6.41
C MET A 10 1.22 1.57 4.95
N ALA A 11 0.13 1.73 4.22
CA ALA A 11 0.15 2.23 2.85
C ALA A 11 0.66 3.67 2.79
N GLY A 12 0.20 4.54 3.69
CA GLY A 12 0.65 5.93 3.82
C GLY A 12 2.15 6.02 4.09
N ASN A 13 2.67 5.20 5.00
CA ASN A 13 4.09 5.16 5.35
C ASN A 13 4.97 4.77 4.15
N VAL A 14 4.59 3.74 3.38
CA VAL A 14 5.33 3.33 2.18
C VAL A 14 5.26 4.39 1.09
N GLY A 15 4.09 4.99 0.87
CA GLY A 15 3.94 6.04 -0.13
C GLY A 15 4.78 7.28 0.17
N THR A 16 4.82 7.72 1.42
CA THR A 16 5.65 8.87 1.85
C THR A 16 7.14 8.54 1.80
N GLN A 17 7.53 7.30 2.06
CA GLN A 17 8.92 6.85 1.89
C GLN A 17 9.34 6.92 0.42
N SER A 18 8.54 6.37 -0.49
CA SER A 18 8.81 6.42 -1.94
C SER A 18 8.81 7.86 -2.48
N LEU A 19 7.93 8.72 -1.95
CA LEU A 19 7.93 10.16 -2.24
C LEU A 19 9.28 10.81 -1.88
N ALA A 20 9.76 10.60 -0.65
CA ALA A 20 11.00 11.20 -0.18
C ALA A 20 12.21 10.75 -1.01
N VAL A 21 12.27 9.46 -1.36
CA VAL A 21 13.32 8.91 -2.24
C VAL A 21 13.24 9.54 -3.62
N THR A 22 12.03 9.63 -4.19
CA THR A 22 11.82 10.15 -5.55
C THR A 22 12.17 11.63 -5.64
N ILE A 23 11.74 12.47 -4.70
CA ILE A 23 12.09 13.89 -4.68
C ILE A 23 13.61 14.06 -4.66
N ARG A 24 14.31 13.30 -3.81
CA ARG A 24 15.78 13.35 -3.72
C ARG A 24 16.45 13.01 -5.05
N VAL A 25 15.96 11.99 -5.74
CA VAL A 25 16.52 11.57 -7.03
C VAL A 25 16.21 12.60 -8.11
N LEU A 26 15.01 13.21 -8.10
CA LEU A 26 14.61 14.24 -9.09
C LEU A 26 15.38 15.56 -8.96
N MET A 27 16.17 15.75 -7.90
CA MET A 27 17.09 16.90 -7.79
C MET A 27 18.29 16.79 -8.73
N ASP A 28 18.58 15.62 -9.30
CA ASP A 28 19.61 15.44 -10.31
C ASP A 28 19.06 15.88 -11.69
N GLU A 29 19.65 16.93 -12.25
CA GLU A 29 19.23 17.50 -13.55
C GLU A 29 19.54 16.58 -14.75
N ASN A 30 20.42 15.59 -14.57
CA ASN A 30 20.87 14.70 -15.66
C ASN A 30 20.03 13.41 -15.77
N LEU A 31 18.91 13.31 -15.08
CA LEU A 31 18.06 12.11 -15.07
C LEU A 31 17.46 11.78 -16.43
N THR A 32 17.79 10.60 -16.92
CA THR A 32 17.18 10.05 -18.14
C THR A 32 15.82 9.41 -17.86
N ALA A 33 15.02 9.20 -18.92
CA ALA A 33 13.76 8.45 -18.80
C ALA A 33 13.99 7.01 -18.31
N SER A 34 15.12 6.40 -18.68
CA SER A 34 15.52 5.07 -18.20
C SER A 34 15.74 5.05 -16.68
N ASP A 35 16.36 6.09 -16.13
CA ASP A 35 16.62 6.15 -14.68
C ASP A 35 15.35 6.35 -13.88
N LYS A 36 14.40 7.14 -14.40
CA LYS A 36 13.05 7.29 -13.83
C LYS A 36 12.30 5.95 -13.81
N LEU A 37 12.38 5.16 -14.89
CA LEU A 37 11.76 3.84 -14.93
C LEU A 37 12.42 2.87 -13.95
N LYS A 38 13.76 2.85 -13.86
CA LYS A 38 14.50 2.03 -12.88
C LYS A 38 14.11 2.40 -11.46
N LEU A 39 13.97 3.69 -11.15
CA LEU A 39 13.52 4.15 -9.85
C LEU A 39 12.11 3.63 -9.54
N THR A 40 11.18 3.77 -10.48
CA THR A 40 9.80 3.27 -10.30
C THR A 40 9.77 1.77 -10.00
N VAL A 41 10.52 0.97 -10.78
CA VAL A 41 10.60 -0.48 -10.55
C VAL A 41 11.25 -0.81 -9.20
N LYS A 42 12.27 -0.04 -8.80
CA LYS A 42 12.93 -0.21 -7.50
C LYS A 42 11.97 0.06 -6.35
N GLU A 43 11.26 1.18 -6.38
CA GLU A 43 10.30 1.55 -5.32
C GLU A 43 9.12 0.55 -5.27
N MET A 44 8.65 0.09 -6.42
CA MET A 44 7.63 -0.97 -6.47
C MET A 44 8.11 -2.28 -5.82
N LYS A 45 9.38 -2.68 -6.04
CA LYS A 45 9.98 -3.85 -5.36
C LYS A 45 10.08 -3.65 -3.85
N VAL A 46 10.41 -2.43 -3.39
CA VAL A 46 10.43 -2.09 -1.96
C VAL A 46 9.03 -2.19 -1.38
N GLY A 47 8.03 -1.60 -2.03
CA GLY A 47 6.62 -1.71 -1.62
C GLY A 47 6.14 -3.17 -1.57
N PHE A 48 6.51 -3.99 -2.55
CA PHE A 48 6.18 -5.41 -2.59
C PHE A 48 6.87 -6.20 -1.45
N SER A 49 8.15 -5.97 -1.21
CA SER A 49 8.89 -6.65 -0.13
C SER A 49 8.34 -6.30 1.24
N ASN A 50 8.07 -5.01 1.48
CA ASN A 50 7.45 -4.55 2.72
C ASN A 50 6.02 -5.11 2.85
N GLY A 51 5.28 -5.15 1.75
CA GLY A 51 3.93 -5.73 1.69
C GLY A 51 3.89 -7.20 2.03
N ILE A 52 4.85 -8.00 1.55
CA ILE A 52 4.97 -9.42 1.94
C ILE A 52 5.30 -9.53 3.42
N LEU A 53 6.32 -8.84 3.90
CA LEU A 53 6.75 -8.93 5.29
C LEU A 53 5.62 -8.57 6.26
N LEU A 54 5.03 -7.40 6.07
CA LEU A 54 3.97 -6.91 6.95
C LEU A 54 2.64 -7.64 6.70
N GLY A 55 2.37 -8.08 5.47
CA GLY A 55 1.21 -8.90 5.14
C GLY A 55 1.24 -10.25 5.86
N VAL A 56 2.37 -10.94 5.86
CA VAL A 56 2.53 -12.21 6.62
C VAL A 56 2.39 -11.97 8.13
N MET A 57 3.00 -10.93 8.66
CA MET A 57 2.84 -10.56 10.07
C MET A 57 1.36 -10.27 10.39
N ALA A 58 0.68 -9.50 9.55
CA ALA A 58 -0.74 -9.20 9.72
C ALA A 58 -1.60 -10.47 9.70
N VAL A 59 -1.34 -11.41 8.78
CA VAL A 59 -2.05 -12.70 8.75
C VAL A 59 -1.89 -13.42 10.08
N ILE A 60 -0.67 -13.53 10.60
CA ILE A 60 -0.41 -14.24 11.88
C ILE A 60 -1.13 -13.55 13.04
N PHE A 61 -0.91 -12.25 13.24
CA PHE A 61 -1.46 -11.53 14.38
C PHE A 61 -2.98 -11.40 14.32
N VAL A 62 -3.55 -11.14 13.14
CA VAL A 62 -5.00 -11.02 12.96
C VAL A 62 -5.68 -12.39 13.12
N ALA A 63 -5.09 -13.47 12.59
CA ALA A 63 -5.62 -14.82 12.79
C ALA A 63 -5.64 -15.20 14.26
N LEU A 64 -4.52 -14.98 14.99
CA LEU A 64 -4.44 -15.22 16.43
C LEU A 64 -5.46 -14.38 17.21
N TYR A 65 -5.61 -13.12 16.88
CA TYR A 65 -6.60 -12.24 17.51
C TYR A 65 -8.04 -12.76 17.33
N ILE A 66 -8.40 -13.13 16.09
CA ILE A 66 -9.75 -13.60 15.78
C ILE A 66 -10.00 -14.95 16.44
N PHE A 67 -9.03 -15.86 16.42
CA PHE A 67 -9.15 -17.18 17.00
C PHE A 67 -9.20 -17.15 18.52
N LEU A 68 -8.21 -16.50 19.19
CA LEU A 68 -8.06 -16.55 20.64
C LEU A 68 -9.00 -15.60 21.38
N ILE A 69 -9.24 -14.39 20.84
CA ILE A 69 -9.98 -13.35 21.55
C ILE A 69 -11.46 -13.33 21.14
N LYS A 70 -11.73 -13.53 19.84
CA LYS A 70 -13.11 -13.56 19.34
C LYS A 70 -13.75 -14.95 19.41
N GLY A 71 -12.96 -16.02 19.63
CA GLY A 71 -13.45 -17.39 19.73
C GLY A 71 -14.06 -17.94 18.43
N ASN A 72 -13.68 -17.37 17.28
CA ASN A 72 -14.16 -17.85 15.97
C ASN A 72 -13.39 -19.10 15.54
N ASP A 73 -13.96 -19.81 14.57
CA ASP A 73 -13.33 -20.99 13.98
C ASP A 73 -12.00 -20.66 13.30
N ILE A 74 -11.09 -21.63 13.29
CA ILE A 74 -9.75 -21.50 12.68
C ILE A 74 -9.85 -21.13 11.21
N ALA A 75 -10.73 -21.82 10.45
CA ALA A 75 -10.90 -21.57 9.02
C ALA A 75 -11.33 -20.12 8.74
N TYR A 76 -12.32 -19.62 9.47
CA TYR A 76 -12.78 -18.24 9.38
C TYR A 76 -11.67 -17.23 9.72
N SER A 77 -10.90 -17.52 10.78
CA SER A 77 -9.79 -16.65 11.20
C SER A 77 -8.72 -16.50 10.13
N PHE A 78 -8.35 -17.61 9.45
CA PHE A 78 -7.37 -17.59 8.37
C PHE A 78 -7.91 -16.91 7.11
N ILE A 79 -9.18 -17.08 6.78
CA ILE A 79 -9.79 -16.43 5.60
C ILE A 79 -9.79 -14.90 5.78
N VAL A 80 -10.26 -14.42 6.93
CA VAL A 80 -10.32 -12.98 7.19
C VAL A 80 -8.93 -12.37 7.28
N SER A 81 -7.99 -13.02 7.98
CA SER A 81 -6.62 -12.55 8.08
C SER A 81 -5.89 -12.56 6.73
N GLY A 82 -6.13 -13.58 5.91
CA GLY A 82 -5.60 -13.64 4.54
C GLY A 82 -6.11 -12.48 3.68
N CYS A 83 -7.39 -12.14 3.79
CA CYS A 83 -7.96 -10.96 3.12
C CYS A 83 -7.25 -9.67 3.55
N VAL A 84 -7.01 -9.49 4.85
CA VAL A 84 -6.30 -8.32 5.40
C VAL A 84 -4.86 -8.26 4.90
N GLY A 85 -4.12 -9.38 4.96
CA GLY A 85 -2.73 -9.45 4.51
C GLY A 85 -2.56 -9.18 3.04
N PHE A 86 -3.46 -9.72 2.20
CA PHE A 86 -3.43 -9.49 0.76
C PHE A 86 -3.81 -8.04 0.40
N SER A 87 -4.80 -7.47 1.09
CA SER A 87 -5.16 -6.06 0.93
C SER A 87 -4.01 -5.13 1.31
N LEU A 88 -3.28 -5.47 2.38
CA LEU A 88 -2.11 -4.73 2.82
C LEU A 88 -1.00 -4.75 1.77
N LEU A 89 -0.68 -5.93 1.24
CA LEU A 89 0.31 -6.08 0.17
C LEU A 89 -0.05 -5.26 -1.07
N ALA A 90 -1.28 -5.39 -1.56
CA ALA A 90 -1.74 -4.66 -2.73
C ALA A 90 -1.70 -3.14 -2.51
N SER A 91 -2.19 -2.67 -1.36
CA SER A 91 -2.18 -1.24 -1.01
C SER A 91 -0.76 -0.68 -0.93
N MET A 92 0.19 -1.41 -0.37
CA MET A 92 1.59 -0.96 -0.25
C MET A 92 2.28 -0.86 -1.62
N VAL A 93 2.03 -1.80 -2.53
CA VAL A 93 2.56 -1.74 -3.90
C VAL A 93 2.00 -0.53 -4.64
N ILE A 94 0.68 -0.31 -4.58
CA ILE A 94 0.04 0.82 -5.25
C ILE A 94 0.51 2.14 -4.63
N SER A 95 0.62 2.23 -3.30
CA SER A 95 1.10 3.42 -2.60
C SER A 95 2.55 3.78 -2.96
N SER A 96 3.44 2.79 -3.11
CA SER A 96 4.81 3.03 -3.55
C SER A 96 4.86 3.58 -4.98
N LEU A 97 3.99 3.09 -5.86
CA LEU A 97 3.85 3.62 -7.23
C LEU A 97 3.37 5.07 -7.22
N ILE A 98 2.35 5.39 -6.43
CA ILE A 98 1.81 6.75 -6.31
C ILE A 98 2.88 7.70 -5.76
N GLY A 99 3.57 7.30 -4.67
CA GLY A 99 4.66 8.06 -4.08
C GLY A 99 5.81 8.35 -5.04
N THR A 100 5.97 7.52 -6.08
CA THR A 100 6.99 7.70 -7.11
C THR A 100 6.47 8.48 -8.32
N LEU A 101 5.30 8.13 -8.83
CA LEU A 101 4.78 8.70 -10.07
C LEU A 101 4.27 10.13 -9.92
N VAL A 102 3.67 10.47 -8.77
CA VAL A 102 3.11 11.82 -8.55
C VAL A 102 4.20 12.90 -8.57
N PRO A 103 5.32 12.80 -7.83
CA PRO A 103 6.39 13.80 -7.92
C PRO A 103 7.05 13.82 -9.30
N MET A 104 7.16 12.69 -10.00
CA MET A 104 7.65 12.66 -11.39
C MET A 104 6.72 13.40 -12.33
N PHE A 105 5.41 13.31 -12.12
CA PHE A 105 4.43 14.05 -12.91
C PHE A 105 4.57 15.57 -12.70
N PHE A 106 4.72 16.04 -11.46
CA PHE A 106 4.97 17.46 -11.17
C PHE A 106 6.27 17.95 -11.79
N ASN A 107 7.34 17.15 -11.68
CA ASN A 107 8.62 17.47 -12.32
C ASN A 107 8.48 17.62 -13.84
N LYS A 108 7.71 16.73 -14.49
CA LYS A 108 7.45 16.83 -15.93
C LYS A 108 6.68 18.10 -16.31
N MET A 109 5.81 18.57 -15.44
CA MET A 109 5.06 19.82 -15.61
C MET A 109 5.89 21.08 -15.28
N LYS A 110 7.17 20.91 -14.94
CA LYS A 110 8.06 22.00 -14.45
C LYS A 110 7.55 22.65 -13.17
N ILE A 111 6.81 21.92 -12.37
CA ILE A 111 6.38 22.29 -11.01
C ILE A 111 7.36 21.60 -10.06
N ASP A 112 7.72 22.30 -8.98
CA ASP A 112 8.59 21.72 -7.95
C ASP A 112 8.00 20.39 -7.44
N PRO A 113 8.74 19.26 -7.54
CA PRO A 113 8.27 17.96 -7.04
C PRO A 113 7.92 17.97 -5.54
N ALA A 114 8.48 18.89 -4.78
CA ALA A 114 8.17 19.06 -3.35
C ALA A 114 6.73 19.54 -3.10
N VAL A 115 6.05 20.07 -4.11
CA VAL A 115 4.60 20.37 -4.06
C VAL A 115 3.78 19.09 -3.88
N ALA A 116 4.28 17.94 -4.34
CA ALA A 116 3.75 16.62 -3.99
C ALA A 116 4.05 16.31 -2.52
N SER A 117 3.61 17.19 -1.62
CA SER A 117 3.90 17.12 -0.19
C SER A 117 3.36 15.84 0.47
N GLY A 118 3.92 15.49 1.62
CA GLY A 118 3.47 14.36 2.42
C GLY A 118 1.94 14.30 2.57
N PRO A 119 1.26 15.40 2.99
CA PRO A 119 -0.20 15.42 3.13
C PRO A 119 -0.97 15.09 1.86
N LEU A 120 -0.54 15.57 0.69
CA LEU A 120 -1.19 15.23 -0.59
C LEU A 120 -1.06 13.74 -0.88
N ILE A 121 0.15 13.20 -0.77
CA ILE A 121 0.40 11.77 -1.02
C ILE A 121 -0.33 10.90 0.00
N THR A 122 -0.34 11.28 1.27
CA THR A 122 -1.07 10.53 2.31
C THR A 122 -2.56 10.48 1.99
N THR A 123 -3.17 11.61 1.62
CA THR A 123 -4.60 11.65 1.25
C THR A 123 -4.91 10.74 0.06
N ILE A 124 -4.06 10.76 -0.98
CA ILE A 124 -4.24 9.89 -2.15
C ILE A 124 -4.07 8.42 -1.75
N ASN A 125 -3.06 8.11 -0.94
CA ASN A 125 -2.80 6.75 -0.48
C ASN A 125 -3.92 6.22 0.42
N ASP A 126 -4.49 7.04 1.28
CA ASP A 126 -5.63 6.68 2.13
C ASP A 126 -6.84 6.31 1.27
N LEU A 127 -7.15 7.12 0.26
CA LEU A 127 -8.23 6.83 -0.69
C LEU A 127 -7.98 5.50 -1.42
N VAL A 128 -6.77 5.29 -1.92
CA VAL A 128 -6.38 4.06 -2.63
C VAL A 128 -6.45 2.86 -1.70
N ALA A 129 -5.94 2.99 -0.47
CA ALA A 129 -5.96 1.91 0.51
C ALA A 129 -7.38 1.50 0.90
N VAL A 130 -8.28 2.48 1.10
CA VAL A 130 -9.71 2.23 1.36
C VAL A 130 -10.36 1.49 0.20
N VAL A 131 -10.19 1.99 -1.02
CA VAL A 131 -10.77 1.35 -2.22
C VAL A 131 -10.22 -0.07 -2.38
N THR A 132 -8.91 -0.25 -2.27
CA THR A 132 -8.26 -1.56 -2.39
C THR A 132 -8.78 -2.53 -1.33
N TYR A 133 -8.88 -2.09 -0.07
CA TYR A 133 -9.39 -2.92 1.02
C TYR A 133 -10.83 -3.37 0.77
N TYR A 134 -11.72 -2.46 0.42
CA TYR A 134 -13.12 -2.82 0.17
C TYR A 134 -13.31 -3.65 -1.08
N CYS A 135 -12.54 -3.40 -2.14
CA CYS A 135 -12.53 -4.27 -3.32
C CYS A 135 -12.09 -5.69 -2.98
N MET A 136 -11.02 -5.84 -2.16
CA MET A 136 -10.56 -7.16 -1.72
C MET A 136 -11.56 -7.87 -0.81
N VAL A 137 -12.17 -7.14 0.13
CA VAL A 137 -13.25 -7.69 0.97
C VAL A 137 -14.42 -8.18 0.11
N TRP A 138 -14.83 -7.37 -0.87
CA TRP A 138 -15.91 -7.74 -1.77
C TRP A 138 -15.57 -8.98 -2.62
N LEU A 139 -14.38 -9.00 -3.23
CA LEU A 139 -13.95 -10.09 -4.08
C LEU A 139 -13.76 -11.41 -3.32
N LEU A 140 -13.09 -11.35 -2.17
CA LEU A 140 -12.69 -12.57 -1.45
C LEU A 140 -13.78 -13.07 -0.50
N LEU A 141 -14.45 -12.20 0.22
CA LEU A 141 -15.43 -12.64 1.22
C LEU A 141 -16.84 -12.79 0.63
N ILE A 142 -17.28 -11.85 -0.19
CA ILE A 142 -18.65 -11.86 -0.71
C ILE A 142 -18.75 -12.74 -1.95
N ASN A 143 -17.87 -12.55 -2.93
CA ASN A 143 -18.00 -13.21 -4.23
C ASN A 143 -17.46 -14.63 -4.25
N MET A 144 -16.37 -14.95 -3.52
CA MET A 144 -15.81 -16.31 -3.47
C MET A 144 -16.44 -17.18 -2.40
N LEU A 145 -16.80 -16.63 -1.25
CA LEU A 145 -17.28 -17.40 -0.10
C LEU A 145 -18.80 -17.30 0.08
N HIS A 146 -19.50 -16.52 -0.76
CA HIS A 146 -20.94 -16.27 -0.63
C HIS A 146 -21.39 -15.90 0.79
N LEU A 147 -20.49 -15.25 1.55
CA LEU A 147 -20.80 -14.75 2.88
C LEU A 147 -21.57 -13.44 2.75
N THR A 148 -22.87 -13.52 2.71
CA THR A 148 -23.79 -12.37 2.76
C THR A 148 -24.15 -12.01 4.20
#